data_4a499cedf69325aa652abe7f439e4d38
#
_entry.id   4a499cedf69325aa652abe7f439e4d38
#
_cell.length_a   1.000
_cell.length_b   1.000
_cell.length_c   1.000
_cell.angle_alpha   90.00
_cell.angle_beta   90.00
_cell.angle_gamma   90.00
#
_symmetry.space_group_name_H-M   'P 1'
#
loop_
_entity.id
_entity.type
_entity.pdbx_description
1 polymer ?
#
loop_
_entity_poly.entity_id
_entity_poly.type
_entity_poly.pdbx_seq_one_letter_code
_entity_poly.pdbx_strand_id
1 'polypeptide(L)'
;MRRHDLDWLRVLVFALLIFYHVGMFFVPWGFHLKNNAIYEWLVYPMLFLNQWRLPILFVISGMGTFYALQKRTGAYFALERIKRLGLPLIFGMLFIISPQVYFERLNKNQFVGSYFDFWPNEALNGIYPEGNFSWHHLWFLPYLLIFSLILIPIFLYFKKHPNNKFILWIKEKSRKPLGLYIFVIPLYLAEAFIEPYFPITHALIDDWFNFINCMMLFLFGFLLMLIKDVFWITVEKYRSYFLITGILSF
;
A
#
# COMPACT_ATOMS: atom_id res chain seq x y z
N MET A 1 21.44 5.44 12.85
CA MET A 1 20.39 6.17 13.59
C MET A 1 19.01 5.67 13.14
N ARG A 2 18.07 5.55 14.06
CA ARG A 2 16.65 5.28 13.74
C ARG A 2 16.02 6.57 13.18
N ARG A 3 15.23 6.46 12.11
CA ARG A 3 14.53 7.57 11.46
C ARG A 3 13.13 7.69 12.06
N HIS A 4 13.05 8.45 13.15
CA HIS A 4 11.79 8.67 13.88
C HIS A 4 10.74 9.41 13.03
N ASP A 5 11.18 10.26 12.11
CA ASP A 5 10.30 10.95 11.15
C ASP A 5 9.53 9.98 10.24
N LEU A 6 10.17 8.94 9.73
CA LEU A 6 9.50 7.89 8.94
C LEU A 6 8.56 7.04 9.81
N ASP A 7 8.92 6.78 11.07
CA ASP A 7 8.05 6.06 12.00
C ASP A 7 6.79 6.90 12.30
N TRP A 8 6.93 8.22 12.57
CA TRP A 8 5.82 9.13 12.78
C TRP A 8 4.92 9.27 11.55
N LEU A 9 5.53 9.42 10.36
CA LEU A 9 4.76 9.52 9.11
C LEU A 9 3.90 8.26 8.90
N ARG A 10 4.44 7.08 9.19
CA ARG A 10 3.68 5.82 9.13
C ARG A 10 2.50 5.83 10.10
N VAL A 11 2.70 6.23 11.35
CA VAL A 11 1.64 6.28 12.37
C VAL A 11 0.54 7.25 11.95
N LEU A 12 0.89 8.44 11.44
CA LEU A 12 -0.08 9.43 10.97
C LEU A 12 -0.89 8.91 9.78
N VAL A 13 -0.25 8.24 8.82
CA VAL A 13 -0.95 7.68 7.66
C VAL A 13 -1.90 6.54 8.08
N PHE A 14 -1.51 5.70 9.04
CA PHE A 14 -2.43 4.69 9.60
C PHE A 14 -3.61 5.32 10.36
N ALA A 15 -3.39 6.40 11.09
CA ALA A 15 -4.48 7.14 11.72
C ALA A 15 -5.45 7.71 10.68
N LEU A 16 -4.92 8.33 9.60
CA LEU A 16 -5.74 8.80 8.47
C LEU A 16 -6.51 7.66 7.79
N LEU A 17 -5.93 6.46 7.71
CA LEU A 17 -6.58 5.29 7.15
C LEU A 17 -7.82 4.89 7.99
N ILE A 18 -7.74 4.99 9.32
CA ILE A 18 -8.89 4.73 10.20
C ILE A 18 -10.02 5.75 9.91
N PHE A 19 -9.69 7.04 9.88
CA PHE A 19 -10.68 8.09 9.56
C PHE A 19 -11.27 7.91 8.16
N TYR A 20 -10.46 7.49 7.18
CA TYR A 20 -10.95 7.18 5.84
C TYR A 20 -11.99 6.05 5.86
N HIS A 21 -11.74 4.97 6.58
CA HIS A 21 -12.71 3.86 6.67
C HIS A 21 -13.99 4.27 7.40
N VAL A 22 -13.91 5.15 8.41
CA VAL A 22 -15.10 5.76 9.02
C VAL A 22 -15.85 6.61 7.99
N GLY A 23 -15.15 7.40 7.18
CA GLY A 23 -15.74 8.20 6.10
C GLY A 23 -16.50 7.37 5.06
N MET A 24 -16.07 6.13 4.80
CA MET A 24 -16.72 5.22 3.84
C MET A 24 -18.18 4.91 4.17
N PHE A 25 -18.61 5.02 5.43
CA PHE A 25 -20.02 4.87 5.82
C PHE A 25 -20.90 6.01 5.32
N PHE A 26 -20.32 7.20 5.05
CA PHE A 26 -21.03 8.45 4.82
C PHE A 26 -20.89 9.02 3.41
N VAL A 27 -20.04 8.44 2.54
CA VAL A 27 -19.89 8.84 1.13
C VAL A 27 -20.75 7.96 0.21
N PRO A 28 -21.12 8.37 -1.01
CA PRO A 28 -21.97 7.60 -1.91
C PRO A 28 -21.34 6.34 -2.47
N TRP A 29 -20.03 6.12 -2.25
CA TRP A 29 -19.30 4.95 -2.77
C TRP A 29 -19.77 3.63 -2.15
N GLY A 30 -19.63 2.53 -2.88
CA GLY A 30 -19.94 1.19 -2.37
C GLY A 30 -19.12 0.84 -1.12
N PHE A 31 -19.79 0.29 -0.10
CA PHE A 31 -19.18 -0.22 1.12
C PHE A 31 -20.10 -1.28 1.74
N HIS A 32 -19.57 -2.15 2.59
CA HIS A 32 -20.31 -3.28 3.20
C HIS A 32 -21.60 -2.86 3.89
N LEU A 33 -21.52 -1.81 4.67
CA LEU A 33 -22.66 -1.18 5.36
C LEU A 33 -22.58 0.33 5.13
N LYS A 34 -23.75 0.97 4.99
CA LYS A 34 -23.88 2.41 4.78
C LYS A 34 -24.72 3.03 5.87
N ASN A 35 -24.43 4.27 6.21
CA ASN A 35 -25.32 5.08 7.03
C ASN A 35 -26.49 5.60 6.17
N ASN A 36 -27.62 5.90 6.81
CA ASN A 36 -28.77 6.52 6.14
C ASN A 36 -28.47 7.96 5.70
N ALA A 37 -27.59 8.68 6.42
CA ALA A 37 -27.13 10.01 6.03
C ALA A 37 -25.86 9.90 5.17
N ILE A 38 -25.93 10.40 3.94
CA ILE A 38 -24.80 10.45 2.98
C ILE A 38 -24.44 11.93 2.75
N TYR A 39 -23.15 12.24 2.77
CA TYR A 39 -22.62 13.60 2.64
C TYR A 39 -21.74 13.70 1.38
N GLU A 40 -22.25 14.30 0.32
CA GLU A 40 -21.53 14.48 -0.96
C GLU A 40 -20.24 15.30 -0.80
N TRP A 41 -20.23 16.33 0.04
CA TRP A 41 -19.04 17.15 0.27
C TRP A 41 -17.85 16.35 0.83
N LEU A 42 -18.11 15.24 1.55
CA LEU A 42 -17.07 14.40 2.15
C LEU A 42 -16.27 13.65 1.07
N VAL A 43 -16.80 13.49 -0.14
CA VAL A 43 -16.12 12.88 -1.28
C VAL A 43 -14.78 13.57 -1.58
N TYR A 44 -14.73 14.90 -1.56
CA TYR A 44 -13.51 15.66 -1.91
C TYR A 44 -12.32 15.37 -0.98
N PRO A 45 -12.42 15.51 0.35
CA PRO A 45 -11.31 15.15 1.23
C PRO A 45 -11.00 13.64 1.19
N MET A 46 -11.97 12.79 0.94
CA MET A 46 -11.76 11.35 0.79
C MET A 46 -10.96 11.04 -0.49
N LEU A 47 -11.26 11.66 -1.62
CA LEU A 47 -10.49 11.55 -2.87
C LEU A 47 -9.05 12.02 -2.66
N PHE A 48 -8.85 13.17 -2.02
CA PHE A 48 -7.52 13.67 -1.72
C PHE A 48 -6.70 12.66 -0.93
N LEU A 49 -7.26 12.07 0.13
CA LEU A 49 -6.58 11.05 0.93
C LEU A 49 -6.35 9.76 0.13
N ASN A 50 -7.29 9.41 -0.75
CA ASN A 50 -7.22 8.16 -1.51
C ASN A 50 -5.99 8.08 -2.43
N GLN A 51 -5.57 9.21 -3.00
CA GLN A 51 -4.48 9.25 -3.98
C GLN A 51 -3.11 8.92 -3.39
N TRP A 52 -2.84 9.26 -2.13
CA TRP A 52 -1.48 9.15 -1.60
C TRP A 52 -1.32 8.32 -0.32
N ARG A 53 -2.40 8.07 0.45
CA ARG A 53 -2.28 7.41 1.76
C ARG A 53 -1.71 5.98 1.69
N LEU A 54 -2.12 5.16 0.73
CA LEU A 54 -1.58 3.81 0.54
C LEU A 54 -0.28 3.82 -0.26
N PRO A 55 -0.15 4.56 -1.38
CA PRO A 55 1.12 4.76 -2.06
C PRO A 55 2.29 5.08 -1.14
N ILE A 56 2.13 6.03 -0.22
CA ILE A 56 3.20 6.43 0.71
C ILE A 56 3.59 5.30 1.67
N LEU A 57 2.65 4.42 2.07
CA LEU A 57 2.95 3.27 2.93
C LEU A 57 3.84 2.23 2.22
N PHE A 58 3.64 2.01 0.91
CA PHE A 58 4.53 1.18 0.11
C PHE A 58 5.94 1.78 0.04
N VAL A 59 6.05 3.09 -0.25
CA VAL A 59 7.33 3.81 -0.27
C VAL A 59 8.05 3.71 1.08
N ILE A 60 7.36 4.03 2.19
CA ILE A 60 7.94 3.94 3.55
C ILE A 60 8.35 2.49 3.88
N SER A 61 7.58 1.49 3.43
CA SER A 61 7.90 0.08 3.63
C SER A 61 9.17 -0.32 2.86
N GLY A 62 9.35 0.21 1.65
CA GLY A 62 10.58 0.06 0.86
C GLY A 62 11.79 0.70 1.54
N MET A 63 11.62 1.93 2.06
CA MET A 63 12.65 2.60 2.87
C MET A 63 13.03 1.77 4.11
N GLY A 64 12.04 1.24 4.82
CA GLY A 64 12.26 0.37 5.97
C GLY A 64 12.98 -0.94 5.61
N THR A 65 12.69 -1.49 4.43
CA THR A 65 13.35 -2.69 3.90
C THR A 65 14.85 -2.46 3.67
N PHE A 66 15.23 -1.31 3.14
CA PHE A 66 16.64 -0.93 3.00
C PHE A 66 17.37 -1.03 4.35
N TYR A 67 16.84 -0.41 5.40
CA TYR A 67 17.47 -0.45 6.74
C TYR A 67 17.46 -1.85 7.37
N ALA A 68 16.40 -2.62 7.15
CA ALA A 68 16.30 -3.99 7.64
C ALA A 68 17.37 -4.89 7.04
N LEU A 69 17.59 -4.82 5.73
CA LEU A 69 18.56 -5.63 5.00
C LEU A 69 20.01 -5.22 5.28
N GLN A 70 20.29 -4.02 5.80
CA GLN A 70 21.65 -3.68 6.26
C GLN A 70 22.13 -4.60 7.39
N LYS A 71 21.23 -5.07 8.24
CA LYS A 71 21.54 -5.85 9.44
C LYS A 71 21.15 -7.33 9.34
N ARG A 72 20.53 -7.77 8.25
CA ARG A 72 19.93 -9.10 8.12
C ARG A 72 20.34 -9.78 6.84
N THR A 73 20.34 -11.12 6.87
CA THR A 73 20.41 -11.94 5.64
C THR A 73 19.05 -11.91 4.93
N GLY A 74 19.03 -12.23 3.62
CA GLY A 74 17.80 -12.32 2.86
C GLY A 74 16.81 -13.35 3.40
N ALA A 75 17.31 -14.52 3.82
CA ALA A 75 16.48 -15.57 4.41
C ALA A 75 15.85 -15.16 5.75
N TYR A 76 16.62 -14.52 6.64
CA TYR A 76 16.09 -14.03 7.90
C TYR A 76 15.04 -12.93 7.67
N PHE A 77 15.30 -12.02 6.72
CA PHE A 77 14.36 -10.99 6.32
C PHE A 77 13.05 -11.59 5.79
N ALA A 78 13.13 -12.61 4.90
CA ALA A 78 11.96 -13.31 4.37
C ALA A 78 11.10 -13.92 5.49
N LEU A 79 11.74 -14.67 6.40
CA LEU A 79 11.04 -15.28 7.53
C LEU A 79 10.37 -14.24 8.43
N GLU A 80 11.05 -13.14 8.70
CA GLU A 80 10.50 -12.04 9.50
C GLU A 80 9.30 -11.38 8.79
N ARG A 81 9.35 -11.20 7.46
CA ARG A 81 8.21 -10.69 6.67
C ARG A 81 7.02 -11.62 6.72
N ILE A 82 7.23 -12.91 6.53
CA ILE A 82 6.15 -13.92 6.63
C ILE A 82 5.49 -13.84 8.02
N LYS A 83 6.27 -13.79 9.10
CA LYS A 83 5.71 -13.68 10.45
C LYS A 83 4.99 -12.36 10.69
N ARG A 84 5.58 -11.21 10.29
CA ARG A 84 5.04 -9.88 10.61
C ARG A 84 3.88 -9.44 9.73
N LEU A 85 3.74 -9.99 8.53
CA LEU A 85 2.65 -9.66 7.62
C LEU A 85 1.66 -10.83 7.49
N GLY A 86 2.16 -12.06 7.42
CA GLY A 86 1.32 -13.25 7.26
C GLY A 86 0.46 -13.57 8.50
N LEU A 87 1.04 -13.55 9.70
CA LEU A 87 0.25 -13.81 10.92
C LEU A 87 -0.87 -12.77 11.14
N PRO A 88 -0.62 -11.44 11.05
CA PRO A 88 -1.70 -10.45 11.12
C PRO A 88 -2.72 -10.58 9.99
N LEU A 89 -2.30 -10.95 8.77
CA LEU A 89 -3.21 -11.19 7.66
C LEU A 89 -4.18 -12.35 7.98
N ILE A 90 -3.64 -13.52 8.38
CA ILE A 90 -4.47 -14.69 8.72
C ILE A 90 -5.41 -14.35 9.88
N PHE A 91 -4.89 -13.74 10.94
CA PHE A 91 -5.71 -13.32 12.08
C PHE A 91 -6.82 -12.34 11.63
N GLY A 92 -6.45 -11.36 10.81
CA GLY A 92 -7.39 -10.36 10.30
C GLY A 92 -8.50 -10.98 9.46
N MET A 93 -8.16 -11.90 8.54
CA MET A 93 -9.15 -12.60 7.73
C MET A 93 -10.13 -13.43 8.58
N LEU A 94 -9.63 -14.12 9.59
CA LEU A 94 -10.45 -14.99 10.42
C LEU A 94 -11.31 -14.23 11.43
N PHE A 95 -10.79 -13.15 12.04
CA PHE A 95 -11.42 -12.53 13.20
C PHE A 95 -11.87 -11.07 12.99
N ILE A 96 -11.34 -10.38 11.98
CA ILE A 96 -11.71 -8.98 11.67
C ILE A 96 -12.61 -8.89 10.45
N ILE A 97 -12.29 -9.62 9.39
CA ILE A 97 -13.07 -9.58 8.14
C ILE A 97 -14.35 -10.43 8.27
N SER A 98 -14.26 -11.61 8.88
CA SER A 98 -15.39 -12.51 9.01
C SER A 98 -16.65 -11.86 9.65
N PRO A 99 -16.56 -11.08 10.76
CA PRO A 99 -17.72 -10.33 11.26
C PRO A 99 -18.27 -9.30 10.27
N GLN A 100 -17.42 -8.65 9.48
CA GLN A 100 -17.87 -7.66 8.49
C GLN A 100 -18.70 -8.34 7.40
N VAL A 101 -18.22 -9.48 6.88
CA VAL A 101 -18.97 -10.27 5.90
C VAL A 101 -20.27 -10.79 6.49
N TYR A 102 -20.28 -11.27 7.72
CA TYR A 102 -21.49 -11.69 8.42
C TYR A 102 -22.56 -10.59 8.43
N PHE A 103 -22.21 -9.38 8.90
CA PHE A 103 -23.16 -8.27 8.93
C PHE A 103 -23.60 -7.82 7.53
N GLU A 104 -22.72 -7.90 6.54
CA GLU A 104 -23.08 -7.64 5.15
C GLU A 104 -24.11 -8.65 4.63
N ARG A 105 -23.91 -9.95 4.87
CA ARG A 105 -24.82 -11.03 4.47
C ARG A 105 -26.18 -10.92 5.16
N LEU A 106 -26.19 -10.56 6.46
CA LEU A 106 -27.44 -10.27 7.19
C LEU A 106 -28.18 -9.08 6.57
N ASN A 107 -27.48 -7.99 6.31
CA ASN A 107 -28.08 -6.78 5.74
C ASN A 107 -28.66 -7.00 4.32
N LYS A 108 -28.05 -7.91 3.56
CA LYS A 108 -28.51 -8.31 2.21
C LYS A 108 -29.52 -9.46 2.22
N ASN A 109 -29.96 -9.95 3.39
CA ASN A 109 -30.82 -11.13 3.55
C ASN A 109 -30.25 -12.41 2.89
N GLN A 110 -28.91 -12.53 2.84
CA GLN A 110 -28.21 -13.68 2.27
C GLN A 110 -27.82 -14.72 3.33
N PHE A 111 -28.01 -14.42 4.59
CA PHE A 111 -27.80 -15.32 5.73
C PHE A 111 -28.82 -15.03 6.84
N VAL A 112 -29.22 -16.07 7.56
CA VAL A 112 -30.10 -15.98 8.74
C VAL A 112 -29.49 -16.86 9.84
N GLY A 113 -29.24 -16.29 10.99
CA GLY A 113 -28.64 -17.00 12.14
C GLY A 113 -27.68 -16.13 12.94
N SER A 114 -27.08 -16.70 13.96
CA SER A 114 -26.09 -16.01 14.79
C SER A 114 -24.70 -15.99 14.13
N TYR A 115 -23.80 -15.12 14.63
CA TYR A 115 -22.40 -15.14 14.19
C TYR A 115 -21.70 -16.48 14.52
N PHE A 116 -22.08 -17.13 15.59
CA PHE A 116 -21.54 -18.43 15.98
C PHE A 116 -22.00 -19.59 15.06
N ASP A 117 -23.11 -19.41 14.34
CA ASP A 117 -23.52 -20.33 13.28
C ASP A 117 -22.76 -20.02 11.96
N PHE A 118 -22.56 -18.72 11.68
CA PHE A 118 -21.87 -18.26 10.48
C PHE A 118 -20.39 -18.60 10.48
N TRP A 119 -19.67 -18.29 11.56
CA TRP A 119 -18.21 -18.34 11.58
C TRP A 119 -17.63 -19.74 11.29
N PRO A 120 -18.06 -20.85 11.91
CA PRO A 120 -17.50 -22.16 11.65
C PRO A 120 -17.97 -22.77 10.31
N ASN A 121 -19.16 -22.41 9.81
CA ASN A 121 -19.79 -23.09 8.69
C ASN A 121 -19.66 -22.32 7.36
N GLU A 122 -19.74 -20.98 7.40
CA GLU A 122 -19.88 -20.14 6.22
C GLU A 122 -18.70 -19.18 6.01
N ALA A 123 -18.00 -18.74 7.06
CA ALA A 123 -16.98 -17.69 6.95
C ALA A 123 -15.82 -18.02 6.02
N LEU A 124 -15.48 -19.30 5.85
CA LEU A 124 -14.42 -19.78 4.97
C LEU A 124 -14.96 -20.40 3.65
N ASN A 125 -16.27 -20.31 3.43
CA ASN A 125 -16.93 -20.93 2.29
C ASN A 125 -16.86 -20.02 1.05
N GLY A 126 -16.09 -20.45 0.06
CA GLY A 126 -15.91 -19.74 -1.20
C GLY A 126 -15.17 -18.40 -1.08
N ILE A 127 -14.72 -17.88 -2.21
CA ILE A 127 -14.02 -16.59 -2.31
C ILE A 127 -15.04 -15.48 -2.55
N TYR A 128 -14.90 -14.36 -1.81
CA TYR A 128 -15.73 -13.17 -1.99
C TYR A 128 -15.55 -12.58 -3.41
N PRO A 129 -16.61 -12.10 -4.10
CA PRO A 129 -17.94 -11.75 -3.56
C PRO A 129 -18.97 -12.89 -3.52
N GLU A 130 -18.78 -13.98 -4.29
CA GLU A 130 -19.72 -15.11 -4.32
C GLU A 130 -19.69 -15.89 -3.01
N GLY A 131 -18.50 -16.12 -2.46
CA GLY A 131 -18.27 -16.71 -1.15
C GLY A 131 -18.02 -15.66 -0.07
N ASN A 132 -17.49 -16.10 1.09
CA ASN A 132 -17.33 -15.27 2.28
C ASN A 132 -15.88 -15.01 2.66
N PHE A 133 -14.93 -15.78 2.12
CA PHE A 133 -13.52 -15.69 2.46
C PHE A 133 -12.83 -14.57 1.67
N SER A 134 -12.24 -13.60 2.37
CA SER A 134 -11.53 -12.48 1.76
C SER A 134 -10.57 -11.81 2.73
N TRP A 135 -9.68 -10.99 2.20
CA TRP A 135 -8.87 -10.04 2.97
C TRP A 135 -9.41 -8.60 2.95
N HIS A 136 -10.41 -8.29 2.12
CA HIS A 136 -11.03 -6.95 2.01
C HIS A 136 -10.02 -5.80 2.14
N HIS A 137 -10.21 -4.92 3.13
CA HIS A 137 -9.33 -3.76 3.39
C HIS A 137 -7.91 -4.14 3.87
N LEU A 138 -7.62 -5.41 4.17
CA LEU A 138 -6.28 -5.89 4.50
C LEU A 138 -5.42 -6.19 3.26
N TRP A 139 -5.92 -5.94 2.05
CA TRP A 139 -5.24 -6.24 0.78
C TRP A 139 -3.79 -5.72 0.71
N PHE A 140 -3.48 -4.64 1.41
CA PHE A 140 -2.12 -4.12 1.51
C PHE A 140 -1.11 -5.15 2.07
N LEU A 141 -1.53 -6.00 3.01
CA LEU A 141 -0.64 -6.98 3.66
C LEU A 141 -0.15 -8.08 2.71
N PRO A 142 -1.01 -8.79 1.95
CA PRO A 142 -0.54 -9.81 1.00
C PRO A 142 0.31 -9.20 -0.13
N TYR A 143 -0.04 -8.01 -0.63
CA TYR A 143 0.76 -7.31 -1.64
C TYR A 143 2.16 -6.98 -1.11
N LEU A 144 2.26 -6.35 0.06
CA LEU A 144 3.54 -6.02 0.67
C LEU A 144 4.36 -7.26 1.01
N LEU A 145 3.72 -8.35 1.44
CA LEU A 145 4.40 -9.63 1.69
C LEU A 145 5.02 -10.18 0.42
N ILE A 146 4.25 -10.29 -0.66
CA ILE A 146 4.69 -10.80 -1.95
C ILE A 146 5.83 -9.93 -2.51
N PHE A 147 5.68 -8.60 -2.51
CA PHE A 147 6.73 -7.68 -2.98
C PHE A 147 8.00 -7.82 -2.15
N SER A 148 7.86 -7.94 -0.82
CA SER A 148 9.00 -8.14 0.07
C SER A 148 9.78 -9.41 -0.26
N LEU A 149 9.12 -10.48 -0.70
CA LEU A 149 9.76 -11.75 -1.04
C LEU A 149 10.34 -11.74 -2.46
N ILE A 150 9.57 -11.29 -3.45
CA ILE A 150 9.99 -11.28 -4.86
C ILE A 150 11.20 -10.36 -5.08
N LEU A 151 11.25 -9.20 -4.40
CA LEU A 151 12.30 -8.20 -4.62
C LEU A 151 13.57 -8.45 -3.79
N ILE A 152 13.63 -9.48 -2.93
CA ILE A 152 14.86 -9.81 -2.16
C ILE A 152 16.10 -9.93 -3.06
N PRO A 153 16.10 -10.67 -4.17
CA PRO A 153 17.29 -10.79 -5.02
C PRO A 153 17.76 -9.44 -5.55
N ILE A 154 16.85 -8.58 -5.96
CA ILE A 154 17.12 -7.22 -6.47
C ILE A 154 17.72 -6.35 -5.36
N PHE A 155 17.13 -6.37 -4.17
CA PHE A 155 17.62 -5.61 -3.02
C PHE A 155 19.02 -6.06 -2.58
N LEU A 156 19.27 -7.36 -2.55
CA LEU A 156 20.61 -7.90 -2.22
C LEU A 156 21.64 -7.58 -3.31
N TYR A 157 21.24 -7.58 -4.56
CA TYR A 157 22.10 -7.16 -5.68
C TYR A 157 22.53 -5.70 -5.51
N PHE A 158 21.60 -4.77 -5.32
CA PHE A 158 21.93 -3.35 -5.11
C PHE A 158 22.71 -3.10 -3.82
N LYS A 159 22.44 -3.85 -2.76
CA LYS A 159 23.24 -3.79 -1.53
C LYS A 159 24.71 -4.14 -1.78
N LYS A 160 24.97 -5.16 -2.62
CA LYS A 160 26.34 -5.59 -2.98
C LYS A 160 27.02 -4.64 -3.99
N HIS A 161 26.23 -3.93 -4.82
CA HIS A 161 26.72 -3.07 -5.89
C HIS A 161 26.18 -1.63 -5.76
N PRO A 162 26.53 -0.90 -4.66
CA PRO A 162 25.99 0.45 -4.41
C PRO A 162 26.43 1.47 -5.45
N ASN A 163 27.54 1.22 -6.17
CA ASN A 163 28.07 2.06 -7.24
C ASN A 163 27.69 1.55 -8.64
N ASN A 164 26.62 0.76 -8.75
CA ASN A 164 26.09 0.34 -10.04
C ASN A 164 25.72 1.56 -10.91
N LYS A 165 25.95 1.47 -12.22
CA LYS A 165 25.70 2.56 -13.18
C LYS A 165 24.26 3.11 -13.10
N PHE A 166 23.28 2.24 -12.87
CA PHE A 166 21.88 2.64 -12.69
C PHE A 166 21.67 3.49 -11.43
N ILE A 167 22.25 3.08 -10.30
CA ILE A 167 22.17 3.85 -9.04
C ILE A 167 22.88 5.19 -9.17
N LEU A 168 24.06 5.22 -9.81
CA LEU A 168 24.78 6.48 -10.07
C LEU A 168 23.99 7.41 -10.98
N TRP A 169 23.33 6.88 -12.01
CA TRP A 169 22.47 7.64 -12.90
C TRP A 169 21.26 8.24 -12.15
N ILE A 170 20.55 7.45 -11.34
CA ILE A 170 19.45 7.95 -10.48
C ILE A 170 19.96 9.05 -9.56
N LYS A 171 21.11 8.83 -8.92
CA LYS A 171 21.73 9.79 -8.00
C LYS A 171 22.03 11.12 -8.67
N GLU A 172 22.58 11.07 -9.88
CA GLU A 172 22.90 12.28 -10.66
C GLU A 172 21.62 13.01 -11.08
N LYS A 173 20.64 12.30 -11.61
CA LYS A 173 19.35 12.90 -12.01
C LYS A 173 18.63 13.52 -10.82
N SER A 174 18.59 12.84 -9.68
CA SER A 174 17.90 13.30 -8.47
C SER A 174 18.47 14.58 -7.85
N ARG A 175 19.67 15.00 -8.22
CA ARG A 175 20.26 16.29 -7.77
C ARG A 175 19.61 17.52 -8.43
N LYS A 176 18.92 17.32 -9.55
CA LYS A 176 18.28 18.40 -10.32
C LYS A 176 16.91 18.77 -9.73
N PRO A 177 16.39 19.99 -9.94
CA PRO A 177 15.10 20.45 -9.37
C PRO A 177 13.93 19.50 -9.65
N LEU A 178 13.84 18.96 -10.85
CA LEU A 178 12.78 18.02 -11.27
C LEU A 178 13.27 16.56 -11.28
N GLY A 179 14.47 16.29 -10.77
CA GLY A 179 15.11 15.00 -10.92
C GLY A 179 14.37 13.84 -10.24
N LEU A 180 13.67 14.09 -9.14
CA LEU A 180 12.89 13.06 -8.46
C LEU A 180 11.63 12.65 -9.24
N TYR A 181 11.15 13.46 -10.18
CA TYR A 181 10.01 13.09 -11.04
C TYR A 181 10.32 11.94 -12.02
N ILE A 182 11.60 11.53 -12.16
CA ILE A 182 11.93 10.30 -12.90
C ILE A 182 11.20 9.06 -12.35
N PHE A 183 10.87 9.04 -11.05
CA PHE A 183 10.10 7.96 -10.42
C PHE A 183 8.61 8.02 -10.77
N VAL A 184 8.09 9.17 -11.20
CA VAL A 184 6.69 9.32 -11.64
C VAL A 184 6.49 8.73 -13.04
N ILE A 185 7.50 8.80 -13.91
CA ILE A 185 7.40 8.35 -15.31
C ILE A 185 6.93 6.90 -15.42
N PRO A 186 7.56 5.90 -14.77
CA PRO A 186 7.09 4.51 -14.88
C PRO A 186 5.71 4.29 -14.24
N LEU A 187 5.32 5.06 -13.22
CA LEU A 187 3.96 5.00 -12.65
C LEU A 187 2.93 5.50 -13.66
N TYR A 188 3.21 6.65 -14.30
CA TYR A 188 2.36 7.20 -15.36
C TYR A 188 2.23 6.25 -16.55
N LEU A 189 3.32 5.60 -16.96
CA LEU A 189 3.29 4.62 -18.04
C LEU A 189 2.45 3.40 -17.66
N ALA A 190 2.53 2.93 -16.42
CA ALA A 190 1.69 1.84 -15.93
C ALA A 190 0.21 2.24 -15.94
N GLU A 191 -0.12 3.44 -15.49
CA GLU A 191 -1.48 3.97 -15.52
C GLU A 191 -2.00 4.10 -16.96
N ALA A 192 -1.21 4.68 -17.87
CA ALA A 192 -1.62 4.89 -19.26
C ALA A 192 -1.80 3.60 -20.07
N PHE A 193 -0.97 2.58 -19.83
CA PHE A 193 -0.92 1.38 -20.68
C PHE A 193 -1.44 0.10 -20.02
N ILE A 194 -1.55 0.03 -18.70
CA ILE A 194 -1.99 -1.18 -17.99
C ILE A 194 -3.37 -0.98 -17.36
N GLU A 195 -3.61 0.15 -16.70
CA GLU A 195 -4.86 0.43 -16.00
C GLU A 195 -6.11 0.25 -16.88
N PRO A 196 -6.15 0.71 -18.15
CA PRO A 196 -7.32 0.55 -18.99
C PRO A 196 -7.74 -0.91 -19.25
N TYR A 197 -6.81 -1.85 -19.12
CA TYR A 197 -7.04 -3.28 -19.32
C TYR A 197 -7.22 -4.06 -18.02
N PHE A 198 -6.67 -3.55 -16.92
CA PHE A 198 -6.65 -4.21 -15.62
C PHE A 198 -7.03 -3.23 -14.51
N PRO A 199 -8.33 -2.94 -14.35
CA PRO A 199 -8.82 -2.05 -13.29
C PRO A 199 -8.48 -2.61 -11.91
N ILE A 200 -8.39 -1.73 -10.92
CA ILE A 200 -8.04 -2.09 -9.55
C ILE A 200 -9.11 -2.97 -8.91
N THR A 201 -8.75 -4.19 -8.53
CA THR A 201 -9.64 -5.16 -7.88
C THR A 201 -9.20 -5.52 -6.46
N HIS A 202 -7.93 -5.32 -6.11
CA HIS A 202 -7.29 -5.75 -4.87
C HIS A 202 -7.30 -7.29 -4.65
N ALA A 203 -7.49 -8.06 -5.71
CA ALA A 203 -7.63 -9.52 -5.64
C ALA A 203 -6.32 -10.30 -5.87
N LEU A 204 -5.20 -9.63 -6.16
CA LEU A 204 -3.90 -10.17 -6.62
C LEU A 204 -3.96 -10.78 -8.03
N ILE A 205 -4.97 -11.57 -8.32
CA ILE A 205 -5.21 -12.18 -9.64
C ILE A 205 -5.98 -11.15 -10.46
N ASP A 206 -5.54 -10.92 -11.69
CA ASP A 206 -6.13 -9.93 -12.63
C ASP A 206 -6.12 -8.47 -12.12
N ASP A 207 -5.25 -8.17 -11.15
CA ASP A 207 -5.04 -6.83 -10.57
C ASP A 207 -3.67 -6.25 -10.98
N TRP A 208 -3.29 -6.47 -12.24
CA TRP A 208 -1.93 -6.21 -12.72
C TRP A 208 -1.51 -4.75 -12.61
N PHE A 209 -2.40 -3.80 -12.88
CA PHE A 209 -2.08 -2.38 -12.72
C PHE A 209 -1.71 -2.06 -11.27
N ASN A 210 -2.59 -2.36 -10.31
CA ASN A 210 -2.34 -2.10 -8.90
C ASN A 210 -1.12 -2.86 -8.37
N PHE A 211 -0.95 -4.12 -8.81
CA PHE A 211 0.21 -4.94 -8.44
C PHE A 211 1.53 -4.28 -8.88
N ILE A 212 1.64 -3.90 -10.16
CA ILE A 212 2.86 -3.29 -10.71
C ILE A 212 3.09 -1.91 -10.09
N ASN A 213 2.06 -1.09 -9.98
CA ASN A 213 2.16 0.26 -9.41
C ASN A 213 2.64 0.23 -7.95
N CYS A 214 2.00 -0.58 -7.11
CA CYS A 214 2.39 -0.73 -5.71
C CYS A 214 3.78 -1.37 -5.54
N MET A 215 4.15 -2.32 -6.40
CA MET A 215 5.49 -2.92 -6.40
C MET A 215 6.56 -1.90 -6.78
N MET A 216 6.30 -1.04 -7.77
CA MET A 216 7.21 0.08 -8.13
C MET A 216 7.37 1.05 -6.95
N LEU A 217 6.28 1.46 -6.31
CA LEU A 217 6.34 2.36 -5.15
C LEU A 217 7.19 1.76 -4.01
N PHE A 218 7.03 0.47 -3.74
CA PHE A 218 7.84 -0.24 -2.74
C PHE A 218 9.32 -0.29 -3.15
N LEU A 219 9.62 -0.62 -4.42
CA LEU A 219 10.98 -0.60 -4.96
C LEU A 219 11.59 0.81 -4.91
N PHE A 220 10.84 1.84 -5.26
CA PHE A 220 11.30 3.23 -5.21
C PHE A 220 11.67 3.66 -3.80
N GLY A 221 10.89 3.26 -2.79
CA GLY A 221 11.26 3.50 -1.40
C GLY A 221 12.65 2.96 -1.05
N PHE A 222 12.98 1.76 -1.52
CA PHE A 222 14.32 1.16 -1.35
C PHE A 222 15.39 1.93 -2.13
N LEU A 223 15.15 2.27 -3.40
CA LEU A 223 16.09 3.00 -4.26
C LEU A 223 16.38 4.40 -3.70
N LEU A 224 15.38 5.11 -3.19
CA LEU A 224 15.56 6.42 -2.55
C LEU A 224 16.51 6.34 -1.35
N MET A 225 16.49 5.23 -0.61
CA MET A 225 17.41 5.03 0.51
C MET A 225 18.82 4.63 0.08
N LEU A 226 19.00 4.05 -1.10
CA LEU A 226 20.34 3.87 -1.69
C LEU A 226 21.01 5.20 -2.01
N ILE A 227 20.23 6.21 -2.40
CA ILE A 227 20.69 7.57 -2.71
C ILE A 227 20.32 8.59 -1.62
N LYS A 228 20.11 8.13 -0.38
CA LYS A 228 19.56 8.92 0.75
C LYS A 228 20.20 10.29 0.93
N ASP A 229 21.52 10.38 0.76
CA ASP A 229 22.27 11.62 0.94
C ASP A 229 21.82 12.70 -0.06
N VAL A 230 21.62 12.31 -1.31
CA VAL A 230 21.08 13.22 -2.35
C VAL A 230 19.59 13.43 -2.16
N PHE A 231 18.82 12.36 -1.87
CA PHE A 231 17.39 12.43 -1.73
C PHE A 231 16.95 13.46 -0.68
N TRP A 232 17.47 13.39 0.54
CA TRP A 232 17.08 14.32 1.62
C TRP A 232 17.48 15.76 1.32
N ILE A 233 18.69 15.99 0.79
CA ILE A 233 19.13 17.33 0.38
C ILE A 233 18.21 17.90 -0.70
N THR A 234 17.83 17.09 -1.70
CA THR A 234 16.96 17.51 -2.80
C THR A 234 15.56 17.83 -2.32
N VAL A 235 14.98 16.98 -1.47
CA VAL A 235 13.64 17.22 -0.90
C VAL A 235 13.62 18.50 -0.07
N GLU A 236 14.62 18.71 0.78
CA GLU A 236 14.71 19.93 1.60
C GLU A 236 14.88 21.18 0.74
N LYS A 237 15.82 21.14 -0.22
CA LYS A 237 16.12 22.26 -1.11
C LYS A 237 14.91 22.67 -1.98
N TYR A 238 14.16 21.70 -2.49
CA TYR A 238 13.07 21.94 -3.44
C TYR A 238 11.67 21.68 -2.84
N ARG A 239 11.54 21.69 -1.50
CA ARG A 239 10.29 21.38 -0.79
C ARG A 239 9.07 22.19 -1.29
N SER A 240 9.25 23.49 -1.51
CA SER A 240 8.17 24.36 -2.00
C SER A 240 7.74 23.97 -3.42
N TYR A 241 8.68 23.55 -4.25
CA TYR A 241 8.40 23.07 -5.59
C TYR A 241 7.54 21.81 -5.58
N PHE A 242 7.91 20.83 -4.75
CA PHE A 242 7.14 19.58 -4.61
C PHE A 242 5.75 19.82 -4.01
N LEU A 243 5.63 20.74 -3.06
CA LEU A 243 4.33 21.11 -2.48
C LEU A 243 3.43 21.78 -3.52
N ILE A 244 3.94 22.77 -4.24
CA ILE A 244 3.17 23.49 -5.27
C ILE A 244 2.71 22.53 -6.37
N THR A 245 3.62 21.71 -6.91
CA THR A 245 3.26 20.75 -7.95
C THR A 245 2.28 19.69 -7.45
N GLY A 246 2.42 19.23 -6.21
CA GLY A 246 1.47 18.29 -5.61
C GLY A 246 0.05 18.89 -5.42
N ILE A 247 -0.03 20.17 -5.04
CA ILE A 247 -1.33 20.89 -4.93
C ILE A 247 -1.94 21.13 -6.33
N LEU A 248 -1.12 21.49 -7.31
CA LEU A 248 -1.62 21.79 -8.67
C LEU A 248 -2.03 20.54 -9.45
N SER A 249 -1.52 19.36 -9.07
CA SER A 249 -1.87 18.08 -9.70
C SER A 249 -3.12 17.42 -9.11
N PHE A 250 -3.67 17.98 -8.06
CA PHE A 250 -4.95 17.58 -7.46
C PHE A 250 -6.12 18.41 -8.00
#